data_6262442ec521c2d77de7986c6b31f273
#
_entry.id   6262442ec521c2d77de7986c6b31f273
#
_cell.length_a   1.000
_cell.length_b   1.000
_cell.length_c   1.000
_cell.angle_alpha   90.00
_cell.angle_beta   90.00
_cell.angle_gamma   90.00
#
_symmetry.space_group_name_H-M   'P 1'
#
loop_
_entity.id
_entity.type
_entity.pdbx_description
1 polymer ?
#
loop_
_entity_poly.entity_id
_entity_poly.type
_entity_poly.pdbx_seq_one_letter_code
_entity_poly.pdbx_strand_id
1 'polypeptide(L)'
;MAWLAKETIGDCTLYLGDMRAVLPELEERADLCVTDAPYKLTGGGRASVPMRGKFHPDRYDNKGSLMKTLPWKAMSAPIFGALADRANAYVMANGKNVFPAHSAFISAGFKFHEQLSWDKGRITRQPFYARRQEFTLFFWKGRARHVTHGGVSTLFACPPPDLDWHPTSKPTSLMALYVLQSSSEGQLVLDPFAGSAATLLAALAFGRRAIGIELDPVFFDRSCERLYAAQADGFAQVRGEWERD
;
A
#
# COMPACT_ATOMS: atom_id res chain seq x y z
N MET A 1 -1.55 18.10 18.37
CA MET A 1 -1.56 17.85 16.92
C MET A 1 -1.51 16.34 16.72
N ALA A 2 -2.24 15.83 15.75
CA ALA A 2 -2.31 14.40 15.47
C ALA A 2 -1.10 13.87 14.66
N TRP A 3 -0.26 14.76 14.15
CA TRP A 3 0.95 14.47 13.38
C TRP A 3 2.13 15.30 13.84
N LEU A 4 3.37 14.81 13.57
CA LEU A 4 4.62 15.45 13.89
C LEU A 4 5.09 16.43 12.81
N ALA A 5 4.84 16.07 11.54
CA ALA A 5 5.12 16.88 10.36
C ALA A 5 4.07 16.64 9.28
N LYS A 6 3.95 17.61 8.37
CA LYS A 6 3.07 17.55 7.21
C LYS A 6 3.79 18.20 6.04
N GLU A 7 3.84 17.51 4.90
CA GLU A 7 4.42 18.02 3.66
C GLU A 7 3.37 17.98 2.55
N THR A 8 3.31 19.05 1.74
CA THR A 8 2.41 19.13 0.58
C THR A 8 3.22 19.26 -0.69
N ILE A 9 3.08 18.30 -1.59
CA ILE A 9 3.86 18.17 -2.83
C ILE A 9 2.86 18.04 -3.99
N GLY A 10 2.62 19.13 -4.72
CA GLY A 10 1.54 19.20 -5.70
C GLY A 10 0.18 18.86 -5.07
N ASP A 11 -0.53 17.92 -5.67
CA ASP A 11 -1.83 17.44 -5.19
C ASP A 11 -1.72 16.30 -4.15
N CYS A 12 -0.55 16.12 -3.53
CA CYS A 12 -0.30 15.16 -2.47
C CYS A 12 -0.05 15.83 -1.13
N THR A 13 -0.65 15.30 -0.07
CA THR A 13 -0.29 15.62 1.32
C THR A 13 0.22 14.37 2.02
N LEU A 14 1.45 14.41 2.54
CA LEU A 14 2.06 13.35 3.35
C LEU A 14 2.16 13.81 4.81
N TYR A 15 1.67 12.99 5.72
CA TYR A 15 1.72 13.23 7.17
C TYR A 15 2.73 12.29 7.84
N LEU A 16 3.59 12.83 8.69
CA LEU A 16 4.39 12.05 9.63
C LEU A 16 3.60 11.83 10.91
N GLY A 17 3.11 10.62 11.14
CA GLY A 17 2.30 10.32 12.33
C GLY A 17 1.68 8.93 12.35
N ASP A 18 0.95 8.66 13.41
CA ASP A 18 0.16 7.44 13.54
C ASP A 18 -1.19 7.61 12.82
N MET A 19 -1.50 6.69 11.90
CA MET A 19 -2.74 6.74 11.13
C MET A 19 -4.00 6.80 12.00
N ARG A 20 -3.94 6.23 13.21
CA ARG A 20 -5.06 6.22 14.16
C ARG A 20 -5.35 7.61 14.74
N ALA A 21 -4.32 8.45 14.82
CA ALA A 21 -4.46 9.85 15.24
C ALA A 21 -4.77 10.76 14.05
N VAL A 22 -4.14 10.53 12.88
CA VAL A 22 -4.26 11.41 11.71
C VAL A 22 -5.60 11.24 11.00
N LEU A 23 -6.06 9.99 10.75
CA LEU A 23 -7.27 9.75 9.96
C LEU A 23 -8.54 10.44 10.50
N PRO A 24 -8.79 10.50 11.84
CA PRO A 24 -9.96 11.21 12.35
C PRO A 24 -9.95 12.73 12.09
N GLU A 25 -8.76 13.31 11.93
CA GLU A 25 -8.56 14.75 11.73
C GLU A 25 -8.60 15.18 10.26
N LEU A 26 -8.73 14.22 9.33
CA LEU A 26 -8.85 14.56 7.91
C LEU A 26 -10.19 15.24 7.63
N GLU A 27 -10.13 16.41 7.02
CA GLU A 27 -11.31 17.24 6.67
C GLU A 27 -12.14 16.59 5.55
N GLU A 28 -11.48 15.87 4.65
CA GLU A 28 -12.10 15.25 3.48
C GLU A 28 -12.05 13.72 3.58
N ARG A 29 -13.10 13.05 3.09
CA ARG A 29 -13.18 11.60 2.97
C ARG A 29 -12.61 11.15 1.63
N ALA A 30 -11.75 10.12 1.66
CA ALA A 30 -11.13 9.62 0.44
C ALA A 30 -12.08 8.76 -0.40
N ASP A 31 -11.96 8.88 -1.71
CA ASP A 31 -12.73 8.11 -2.70
C ASP A 31 -12.20 6.69 -2.91
N LEU A 32 -10.94 6.47 -2.56
CA LEU A 32 -10.25 5.20 -2.72
C LEU A 32 -9.19 5.04 -1.62
N CYS A 33 -9.07 3.83 -1.08
CA CYS A 33 -7.92 3.43 -0.28
C CYS A 33 -7.11 2.35 -1.01
N VAL A 34 -5.80 2.55 -1.12
CA VAL A 34 -4.85 1.53 -1.62
C VAL A 34 -3.70 1.47 -0.64
N THR A 35 -3.51 0.32 0.02
CA THR A 35 -2.56 0.27 1.13
C THR A 35 -1.91 -1.08 1.35
N ASP A 36 -0.62 -1.06 1.75
CA ASP A 36 0.12 -2.21 2.26
C ASP A 36 0.35 -2.07 3.77
N ALA A 37 -0.58 -2.60 4.54
CA ALA A 37 -0.58 -2.44 5.99
C ALA A 37 0.63 -3.13 6.67
N PRO A 38 1.17 -2.57 7.79
CA PRO A 38 2.28 -3.16 8.52
C PRO A 38 1.83 -4.36 9.36
N TYR A 39 1.87 -5.54 8.80
CA TYR A 39 1.54 -6.79 9.49
C TYR A 39 2.78 -7.62 9.82
N LYS A 40 2.65 -8.52 10.81
CA LYS A 40 3.75 -9.40 11.20
C LYS A 40 4.20 -10.28 10.04
N LEU A 41 5.45 -10.11 9.62
CA LEU A 41 6.05 -10.97 8.61
C LEU A 41 6.30 -12.37 9.19
N THR A 42 5.89 -13.40 8.46
CA THR A 42 5.92 -14.79 8.91
C THR A 42 6.97 -15.63 8.17
N GLY A 43 7.96 -15.00 7.57
CA GLY A 43 9.08 -15.65 6.90
C GLY A 43 10.38 -15.43 7.66
N GLY A 44 11.09 -16.47 7.99
CA GLY A 44 12.35 -16.40 8.72
C GLY A 44 12.32 -17.30 9.96
N GLY A 45 12.31 -18.61 9.72
CA GLY A 45 12.88 -19.55 10.68
C GLY A 45 14.36 -19.21 10.91
N ARG A 46 15.00 -19.81 11.91
CA ARG A 46 16.46 -19.78 12.10
C ARG A 46 17.15 -20.15 10.77
N ALA A 47 17.37 -19.17 9.91
CA ALA A 47 18.16 -19.35 8.73
C ALA A 47 19.61 -19.32 9.14
N SER A 48 20.19 -20.49 9.31
CA SER A 48 21.65 -20.70 9.41
C SER A 48 22.37 -20.43 8.06
N VAL A 49 21.66 -19.90 7.07
CA VAL A 49 22.23 -19.55 5.75
C VAL A 49 22.08 -18.06 5.54
N PRO A 50 23.17 -17.29 5.31
CA PRO A 50 23.09 -15.88 4.93
C PRO A 50 22.25 -15.78 3.66
N MET A 51 21.10 -15.09 3.73
CA MET A 51 20.35 -14.72 2.54
C MET A 51 21.21 -13.73 1.75
N ARG A 52 21.79 -14.17 0.64
CA ARG A 52 22.45 -13.28 -0.30
C ARG A 52 21.39 -12.38 -0.95
N GLY A 53 21.53 -11.08 -0.79
CA GLY A 53 20.63 -10.09 -1.39
C GLY A 53 20.26 -8.96 -0.45
N LYS A 54 19.27 -8.16 -0.83
CA LYS A 54 18.77 -6.96 -0.12
C LYS A 54 18.27 -7.21 1.31
N PHE A 55 18.03 -8.44 1.68
CA PHE A 55 17.58 -8.84 3.01
C PHE A 55 18.78 -9.23 3.88
N HIS A 56 19.56 -8.24 4.30
CA HIS A 56 20.61 -8.48 5.27
C HIS A 56 19.98 -8.83 6.63
N PRO A 57 20.48 -9.88 7.37
CA PRO A 57 19.94 -10.27 8.67
C PRO A 57 19.83 -9.11 9.66
N ASP A 58 20.77 -8.17 9.62
CA ASP A 58 20.82 -6.99 10.49
C ASP A 58 19.82 -5.89 10.11
N ARG A 59 19.23 -5.97 8.91
CA ARG A 59 18.21 -5.04 8.41
C ARG A 59 16.81 -5.66 8.33
N TYR A 60 16.71 -6.98 8.44
CA TYR A 60 15.45 -7.72 8.33
C TYR A 60 15.19 -8.49 9.61
N ASP A 61 14.67 -7.80 10.61
CA ASP A 61 14.31 -8.40 11.87
C ASP A 61 12.86 -8.89 11.86
N ASN A 62 12.70 -10.22 11.80
CA ASN A 62 11.39 -10.87 12.00
C ASN A 62 10.82 -10.71 13.43
N LYS A 63 11.57 -10.07 14.33
CA LYS A 63 11.15 -9.80 15.71
C LYS A 63 10.31 -8.53 15.85
N GLY A 64 10.07 -7.79 14.75
CA GLY A 64 9.20 -6.62 14.74
C GLY A 64 9.91 -5.29 14.89
N SER A 65 11.25 -5.26 14.78
CA SER A 65 12.00 -3.99 14.81
C SER A 65 12.01 -3.26 13.46
N LEU A 66 11.77 -3.97 12.36
CA LEU A 66 11.77 -3.38 11.02
C LEU A 66 10.58 -2.44 10.78
N MET A 67 9.45 -2.73 11.36
CA MET A 67 8.25 -1.89 11.32
C MET A 67 7.38 -2.14 12.55
N LYS A 68 6.76 -1.09 13.07
CA LYS A 68 5.76 -1.23 14.13
C LYS A 68 4.49 -1.83 13.51
N THR A 69 4.23 -3.10 13.82
CA THR A 69 3.01 -3.78 13.36
C THR A 69 1.80 -3.33 14.16
N LEU A 70 0.65 -3.24 13.50
CA LEU A 70 -0.64 -2.96 14.13
C LEU A 70 -1.57 -4.17 13.97
N PRO A 71 -2.44 -4.46 14.96
CA PRO A 71 -3.51 -5.41 14.78
C PRO A 71 -4.48 -4.95 13.68
N TRP A 72 -4.95 -5.86 12.85
CA TRP A 72 -5.87 -5.54 11.75
C TRP A 72 -7.12 -4.77 12.19
N LYS A 73 -7.68 -5.11 13.37
CA LYS A 73 -8.83 -4.38 13.94
C LYS A 73 -8.52 -2.92 14.31
N ALA A 74 -7.26 -2.62 14.65
CA ALA A 74 -6.86 -1.25 14.96
C ALA A 74 -6.70 -0.37 13.70
N MET A 75 -6.63 -1.00 12.53
CA MET A 75 -6.50 -0.32 11.23
C MET A 75 -7.84 -0.19 10.51
N SER A 76 -8.64 -1.25 10.49
CA SER A 76 -9.83 -1.36 9.64
C SER A 76 -10.91 -0.33 9.93
N ALA A 77 -11.23 -0.07 11.21
CA ALA A 77 -12.29 0.87 11.57
C ALA A 77 -11.90 2.35 11.28
N PRO A 78 -10.68 2.84 11.63
CA PRO A 78 -10.24 4.17 11.23
C PRO A 78 -10.22 4.37 9.70
N ILE A 79 -9.74 3.36 8.93
CA ILE A 79 -9.76 3.42 7.46
C ILE A 79 -11.21 3.50 6.96
N PHE A 80 -12.12 2.68 7.48
CA PHE A 80 -13.54 2.75 7.13
C PHE A 80 -14.12 4.16 7.36
N GLY A 81 -13.81 4.76 8.52
CA GLY A 81 -14.23 6.12 8.87
C GLY A 81 -13.69 7.20 7.95
N ALA A 82 -12.47 7.02 7.42
CA ALA A 82 -11.81 8.00 6.53
C ALA A 82 -12.27 7.95 5.07
N LEU A 83 -13.05 6.93 4.69
CA LEU A 83 -13.53 6.77 3.31
C LEU A 83 -14.92 7.37 3.11
N ALA A 84 -15.16 7.89 1.91
CA ALA A 84 -16.46 8.31 1.42
C ALA A 84 -17.41 7.11 1.23
N ASP A 85 -18.70 7.37 1.08
CA ASP A 85 -19.64 6.34 0.65
C ASP A 85 -19.30 5.86 -0.77
N ARG A 86 -19.43 4.55 -1.00
CA ARG A 86 -19.12 3.88 -2.26
C ARG A 86 -17.62 3.87 -2.61
N ALA A 87 -16.74 4.21 -1.67
CA ALA A 87 -15.30 4.09 -1.87
C ALA A 87 -14.89 2.61 -1.95
N ASN A 88 -13.96 2.31 -2.84
CA ASN A 88 -13.27 1.03 -2.90
C ASN A 88 -12.04 1.03 -1.98
N ALA A 89 -11.61 -0.15 -1.54
CA ALA A 89 -10.39 -0.32 -0.75
C ALA A 89 -9.61 -1.56 -1.19
N TYR A 90 -8.34 -1.38 -1.47
CA TYR A 90 -7.37 -2.43 -1.78
C TYR A 90 -6.40 -2.57 -0.62
N VAL A 91 -6.44 -3.72 0.05
CA VAL A 91 -5.67 -3.99 1.27
C VAL A 91 -4.73 -5.15 1.02
N MET A 92 -3.44 -4.89 0.98
CA MET A 92 -2.44 -5.91 0.71
C MET A 92 -2.17 -6.77 1.94
N ALA A 93 -1.96 -8.06 1.71
CA ALA A 93 -1.65 -9.04 2.75
C ALA A 93 -0.87 -10.23 2.18
N ASN A 94 0.00 -10.82 2.97
CA ASN A 94 0.57 -12.13 2.62
C ASN A 94 -0.43 -13.26 2.97
N GLY A 95 -0.19 -14.47 2.45
CA GLY A 95 -1.11 -15.60 2.59
C GLY A 95 -1.52 -15.97 4.02
N LYS A 96 -0.70 -15.66 5.05
CA LYS A 96 -1.06 -15.90 6.45
C LYS A 96 -1.92 -14.78 7.05
N ASN A 97 -1.90 -13.61 6.44
CA ASN A 97 -2.63 -12.43 6.90
C ASN A 97 -3.94 -12.17 6.15
N VAL A 98 -4.20 -12.86 5.03
CA VAL A 98 -5.45 -12.72 4.25
C VAL A 98 -6.69 -12.90 5.12
N PHE A 99 -6.80 -14.00 5.86
CA PHE A 99 -7.98 -14.26 6.69
C PHE A 99 -8.13 -13.28 7.87
N PRO A 100 -7.08 -12.98 8.66
CA PRO A 100 -7.18 -11.96 9.71
C PRO A 100 -7.54 -10.56 9.18
N ALA A 101 -6.97 -10.15 8.04
CA ALA A 101 -7.30 -8.90 7.38
C ALA A 101 -8.76 -8.88 6.94
N HIS A 102 -9.19 -9.89 6.18
CA HIS A 102 -10.58 -10.03 5.73
C HIS A 102 -11.56 -9.92 6.89
N SER A 103 -11.38 -10.72 7.95
CA SER A 103 -12.27 -10.70 9.13
C SER A 103 -12.34 -9.33 9.79
N ALA A 104 -11.22 -8.63 9.93
CA ALA A 104 -11.17 -7.30 10.55
C ALA A 104 -11.89 -6.24 9.71
N PHE A 105 -11.69 -6.25 8.38
CA PHE A 105 -12.33 -5.29 7.48
C PHE A 105 -13.84 -5.53 7.35
N ILE A 106 -14.29 -6.79 7.28
CA ILE A 106 -15.72 -7.12 7.35
C ILE A 106 -16.33 -6.63 8.67
N SER A 107 -15.65 -6.86 9.79
CA SER A 107 -16.12 -6.41 11.11
C SER A 107 -16.21 -4.87 11.23
N ALA A 108 -15.41 -4.14 10.46
CA ALA A 108 -15.46 -2.68 10.39
C ALA A 108 -16.58 -2.14 9.48
N GLY A 109 -17.29 -3.01 8.74
CA GLY A 109 -18.41 -2.64 7.87
C GLY A 109 -18.11 -2.66 6.37
N PHE A 110 -16.89 -3.00 5.97
CA PHE A 110 -16.57 -3.22 4.56
C PHE A 110 -17.29 -4.45 4.01
N LYS A 111 -17.52 -4.46 2.72
CA LYS A 111 -18.01 -5.62 1.97
C LYS A 111 -16.87 -6.14 1.10
N PHE A 112 -16.59 -7.43 1.19
CA PHE A 112 -15.57 -8.11 0.39
C PHE A 112 -16.10 -8.46 -0.99
N HIS A 113 -15.25 -8.30 -2.00
CA HIS A 113 -15.56 -8.76 -3.34
C HIS A 113 -14.62 -9.88 -3.78
N GLU A 114 -13.31 -9.62 -3.81
CA GLU A 114 -12.37 -10.52 -4.47
C GLU A 114 -10.98 -10.47 -3.81
N GLN A 115 -10.22 -11.55 -4.00
CA GLN A 115 -8.81 -11.62 -3.71
C GLN A 115 -8.01 -11.53 -4.99
N LEU A 116 -7.25 -10.44 -5.15
CA LEU A 116 -6.33 -10.24 -6.25
C LEU A 116 -4.96 -10.82 -5.89
N SER A 117 -4.21 -11.25 -6.90
CA SER A 117 -2.87 -11.84 -6.72
C SER A 117 -1.83 -11.05 -7.49
N TRP A 118 -0.78 -10.65 -6.80
CA TRP A 118 0.42 -10.11 -7.43
C TRP A 118 1.47 -11.22 -7.58
N ASP A 119 1.76 -11.61 -8.83
CA ASP A 119 2.85 -12.52 -9.17
C ASP A 119 4.16 -11.74 -9.29
N LYS A 120 5.10 -12.03 -8.41
CA LYS A 120 6.42 -11.37 -8.34
C LYS A 120 7.43 -11.88 -9.38
N GLY A 121 7.06 -12.85 -10.21
CA GLY A 121 7.95 -13.48 -11.19
C GLY A 121 9.07 -14.32 -10.60
N ARG A 122 9.29 -14.26 -9.28
CA ARG A 122 10.35 -15.01 -8.58
C ARG A 122 9.81 -15.79 -7.39
N ILE A 123 10.44 -16.93 -7.14
CA ILE A 123 10.06 -17.84 -6.07
C ILE A 123 10.88 -17.53 -4.80
N THR A 124 10.19 -17.33 -3.68
CA THR A 124 10.82 -17.33 -2.35
C THR A 124 10.70 -18.74 -1.76
N ARG A 125 11.82 -19.46 -1.68
CA ARG A 125 11.86 -20.82 -1.14
C ARG A 125 11.43 -20.85 0.32
N GLN A 126 10.65 -21.87 0.67
CA GLN A 126 10.13 -22.13 2.00
C GLN A 126 10.28 -23.63 2.30
N PRO A 127 10.29 -24.06 3.58
CA PRO A 127 10.36 -25.50 3.93
C PRO A 127 9.19 -26.33 3.40
N PHE A 128 8.03 -25.68 3.17
CA PHE A 128 6.83 -26.33 2.60
C PHE A 128 6.63 -25.90 1.15
N TYR A 129 5.70 -24.96 0.91
CA TYR A 129 5.44 -24.44 -0.43
C TYR A 129 6.22 -23.15 -0.68
N ALA A 130 6.89 -23.07 -1.82
CA ALA A 130 7.57 -21.86 -2.25
C ALA A 130 6.53 -20.74 -2.55
N ARG A 131 6.85 -19.52 -2.13
CA ARG A 131 5.98 -18.36 -2.34
C ARG A 131 6.40 -17.60 -3.58
N ARG A 132 5.44 -17.30 -4.43
CA ARG A 132 5.62 -16.49 -5.62
C ARG A 132 4.70 -15.27 -5.62
N GLN A 133 3.59 -15.34 -4.89
CA GLN A 133 2.52 -14.35 -4.90
C GLN A 133 2.39 -13.62 -3.56
N GLU A 134 1.90 -12.40 -3.63
CA GLU A 134 1.24 -11.68 -2.54
C GLU A 134 -0.20 -11.36 -2.95
N PHE A 135 -1.04 -11.06 -1.98
CA PHE A 135 -2.47 -10.90 -2.20
C PHE A 135 -2.92 -9.48 -1.87
N THR A 136 -3.98 -9.05 -2.54
CA THR A 136 -4.70 -7.82 -2.23
C THR A 136 -6.16 -8.16 -2.08
N LEU A 137 -6.75 -7.80 -0.95
CA LEU A 137 -8.18 -7.95 -0.70
C LEU A 137 -8.89 -6.72 -1.23
N PHE A 138 -9.85 -6.92 -2.12
CA PHE A 138 -10.67 -5.87 -2.70
C PHE A 138 -12.00 -5.78 -1.95
N PHE A 139 -12.23 -4.61 -1.37
CA PHE A 139 -13.43 -4.28 -0.60
C PHE A 139 -14.09 -3.02 -1.14
N TRP A 140 -15.33 -2.78 -0.69
CA TRP A 140 -15.98 -1.47 -0.80
C TRP A 140 -16.74 -1.09 0.46
N LYS A 141 -16.99 0.21 0.62
CA LYS A 141 -17.84 0.79 1.65
C LYS A 141 -19.23 1.07 1.08
N GLY A 142 -20.27 0.73 1.84
CA GLY A 142 -21.66 1.03 1.47
C GLY A 142 -22.14 0.28 0.22
N ARG A 143 -22.53 1.00 -0.84
CA ARG A 143 -22.97 0.45 -2.11
C ARG A 143 -21.77 0.24 -3.04
N ALA A 144 -21.71 -0.91 -3.70
CA ALA A 144 -20.63 -1.24 -4.63
C ALA A 144 -20.44 -0.18 -5.73
N ARG A 145 -19.20 0.15 -6.01
CA ARG A 145 -18.76 0.92 -7.17
C ARG A 145 -18.02 -0.04 -8.10
N HIS A 146 -18.48 -0.13 -9.35
CA HIS A 146 -17.79 -0.93 -10.35
C HIS A 146 -16.41 -0.39 -10.65
N VAL A 147 -15.49 -1.28 -11.02
CA VAL A 147 -14.18 -0.91 -11.54
C VAL A 147 -14.31 -0.29 -12.93
N THR A 148 -13.36 0.56 -13.32
CA THR A 148 -13.41 1.31 -14.58
C THR A 148 -13.38 0.39 -15.81
N HIS A 149 -12.50 -0.64 -15.76
CA HIS A 149 -12.35 -1.62 -16.82
C HIS A 149 -12.70 -3.01 -16.28
N GLY A 150 -13.90 -3.47 -16.57
CA GLY A 150 -14.32 -4.84 -16.24
C GLY A 150 -13.53 -5.88 -17.04
N GLY A 151 -13.37 -7.09 -16.49
CA GLY A 151 -12.64 -8.17 -17.15
C GLY A 151 -11.13 -8.15 -17.03
N VAL A 152 -10.55 -7.20 -16.28
CA VAL A 152 -9.12 -7.26 -15.90
C VAL A 152 -8.89 -8.46 -15.00
N SER A 153 -7.79 -9.19 -15.26
CA SER A 153 -7.43 -10.39 -14.52
C SER A 153 -7.24 -10.09 -13.02
N THR A 154 -7.64 -11.04 -12.17
CA THR A 154 -7.31 -11.01 -10.75
C THR A 154 -5.84 -11.33 -10.45
N LEU A 155 -5.09 -11.76 -11.47
CA LEU A 155 -3.66 -12.01 -11.41
C LEU A 155 -2.92 -10.92 -12.21
N PHE A 156 -2.08 -10.15 -11.51
CA PHE A 156 -1.20 -9.16 -12.11
C PHE A 156 0.26 -9.58 -11.89
N ALA A 157 1.06 -9.62 -12.96
CA ALA A 157 2.45 -10.03 -12.91
C ALA A 157 3.35 -8.84 -13.20
N CYS A 158 4.17 -8.47 -12.23
CA CYS A 158 5.24 -7.49 -12.39
C CYS A 158 6.36 -7.76 -11.39
N PRO A 159 7.62 -7.41 -11.70
CA PRO A 159 8.73 -7.61 -10.77
C PRO A 159 8.60 -6.69 -9.55
N PRO A 160 9.11 -7.14 -8.37
CA PRO A 160 9.27 -6.23 -7.23
C PRO A 160 10.22 -5.09 -7.59
N PRO A 161 9.96 -3.87 -7.10
CA PRO A 161 10.83 -2.74 -7.37
C PRO A 161 12.21 -2.93 -6.77
N ASP A 162 13.21 -2.32 -7.41
CA ASP A 162 14.58 -2.27 -6.91
C ASP A 162 14.81 -0.98 -6.11
N LEU A 163 14.34 -0.95 -4.88
CA LEU A 163 14.45 0.21 -4.00
C LEU A 163 15.24 -0.15 -2.74
N ASP A 164 16.51 0.27 -2.68
CA ASP A 164 17.45 -0.17 -1.65
C ASP A 164 17.10 0.30 -0.23
N TRP A 165 16.45 1.45 -0.10
CA TRP A 165 16.13 2.04 1.19
C TRP A 165 14.79 1.58 1.77
N HIS A 166 13.92 0.92 0.97
CA HIS A 166 12.63 0.41 1.45
C HIS A 166 12.46 -1.06 1.05
N PRO A 167 12.70 -2.02 1.96
CA PRO A 167 12.83 -3.45 1.62
C PRO A 167 11.53 -4.12 1.19
N THR A 168 10.39 -3.54 1.55
CA THR A 168 9.04 -4.08 1.24
C THR A 168 8.26 -3.21 0.27
N SER A 169 8.94 -2.31 -0.45
CA SER A 169 8.30 -1.44 -1.44
C SER A 169 7.48 -2.25 -2.45
N LYS A 170 6.32 -1.69 -2.82
CA LYS A 170 5.45 -2.28 -3.84
C LYS A 170 5.70 -1.63 -5.20
N PRO A 171 5.49 -2.38 -6.31
CA PRO A 171 5.59 -1.81 -7.65
C PRO A 171 4.61 -0.65 -7.85
N THR A 172 5.08 0.44 -8.41
CA THR A 172 4.23 1.60 -8.70
C THR A 172 3.17 1.26 -9.75
N SER A 173 3.51 0.38 -10.72
CA SER A 173 2.57 -0.15 -11.71
C SER A 173 1.42 -0.96 -11.08
N LEU A 174 1.68 -1.76 -10.06
CA LEU A 174 0.62 -2.45 -9.32
C LEU A 174 -0.31 -1.46 -8.60
N MET A 175 0.24 -0.40 -8.00
CA MET A 175 -0.58 0.64 -7.37
C MET A 175 -1.37 1.42 -8.42
N ALA A 176 -0.77 1.70 -9.59
CA ALA A 176 -1.44 2.35 -10.72
C ALA A 176 -2.65 1.55 -11.22
N LEU A 177 -2.54 0.21 -11.30
CA LEU A 177 -3.67 -0.65 -11.63
C LEU A 177 -4.86 -0.38 -10.70
N TYR A 178 -4.65 -0.39 -9.38
CA TYR A 178 -5.73 -0.19 -8.41
C TYR A 178 -6.31 1.22 -8.46
N VAL A 179 -5.45 2.23 -8.61
CA VAL A 179 -5.84 3.64 -8.74
C VAL A 179 -6.70 3.84 -9.98
N LEU A 180 -6.27 3.37 -11.15
CA LEU A 180 -6.98 3.52 -12.42
C LEU A 180 -8.30 2.75 -12.46
N GLN A 181 -8.34 1.57 -11.82
CA GLN A 181 -9.55 0.76 -11.77
C GLN A 181 -10.63 1.32 -10.85
N SER A 182 -10.27 2.10 -9.83
CA SER A 182 -11.23 2.48 -8.78
C SER A 182 -11.28 3.97 -8.47
N SER A 183 -10.68 4.81 -9.31
CA SER A 183 -10.79 6.27 -9.19
C SER A 183 -10.83 6.98 -10.54
N SER A 184 -11.29 8.22 -10.54
CA SER A 184 -11.23 9.16 -11.66
C SER A 184 -10.27 10.30 -11.34
N GLU A 185 -9.85 11.05 -12.34
CA GLU A 185 -9.04 12.27 -12.16
C GLU A 185 -9.68 13.22 -11.14
N GLY A 186 -8.87 13.88 -10.33
CA GLY A 186 -9.27 14.78 -9.26
C GLY A 186 -9.78 14.09 -7.99
N GLN A 187 -10.10 12.79 -8.00
CA GLN A 187 -10.51 12.05 -6.81
C GLN A 187 -9.36 11.83 -5.83
N LEU A 188 -9.71 11.69 -4.55
CA LEU A 188 -8.76 11.55 -3.46
C LEU A 188 -8.43 10.08 -3.18
N VAL A 189 -7.15 9.73 -3.29
CA VAL A 189 -6.58 8.42 -2.94
C VAL A 189 -5.90 8.50 -1.58
N LEU A 190 -6.19 7.55 -0.71
CA LEU A 190 -5.63 7.44 0.65
C LEU A 190 -4.71 6.23 0.75
N ASP A 191 -3.50 6.44 1.27
CA ASP A 191 -2.64 5.37 1.77
C ASP A 191 -2.22 5.66 3.22
N PRO A 192 -2.86 5.01 4.22
CA PRO A 192 -2.55 5.21 5.63
C PRO A 192 -1.22 4.60 6.09
N PHE A 193 -0.48 3.94 5.19
CA PHE A 193 0.84 3.34 5.43
C PHE A 193 1.74 3.57 4.22
N ALA A 194 2.04 4.84 3.94
CA ALA A 194 2.63 5.29 2.68
C ALA A 194 3.98 4.64 2.33
N GLY A 195 4.77 4.28 3.35
CA GLY A 195 6.06 3.60 3.18
C GLY A 195 6.96 4.29 2.16
N SER A 196 7.13 3.69 0.98
CA SER A 196 7.91 4.25 -0.12
C SER A 196 7.13 5.20 -1.04
N ALA A 197 5.91 5.58 -0.70
CA ALA A 197 5.00 6.44 -1.48
C ALA A 197 4.57 5.88 -2.86
N ALA A 198 4.61 4.54 -3.07
CA ALA A 198 4.26 3.95 -4.35
C ALA A 198 2.80 4.26 -4.77
N THR A 199 1.86 4.19 -3.83
CA THR A 199 0.45 4.55 -4.05
C THR A 199 0.29 6.02 -4.40
N LEU A 200 1.00 6.91 -3.67
CA LEU A 200 0.91 8.37 -3.87
C LEU A 200 1.46 8.76 -5.24
N LEU A 201 2.59 8.18 -5.63
CA LEU A 201 3.18 8.37 -6.96
C LEU A 201 2.24 7.93 -8.07
N ALA A 202 1.62 6.75 -7.91
CA ALA A 202 0.64 6.27 -8.87
C ALA A 202 -0.58 7.21 -8.97
N ALA A 203 -1.10 7.70 -7.83
CA ALA A 203 -2.22 8.62 -7.82
C ALA A 203 -1.89 9.92 -8.57
N LEU A 204 -0.76 10.56 -8.24
CA LEU A 204 -0.34 11.83 -8.86
C LEU A 204 -0.03 11.68 -10.34
N ALA A 205 0.65 10.59 -10.74
CA ALA A 205 1.01 10.35 -12.14
C ALA A 205 -0.21 10.29 -13.08
N PHE A 206 -1.36 9.92 -12.55
CA PHE A 206 -2.61 9.79 -13.29
C PHE A 206 -3.67 10.83 -12.88
N GLY A 207 -3.26 11.98 -12.33
CA GLY A 207 -4.14 13.14 -12.09
C GLY A 207 -5.08 12.99 -10.89
N ARG A 208 -4.78 12.10 -9.94
CA ARG A 208 -5.53 12.00 -8.68
C ARG A 208 -4.85 12.83 -7.61
N ARG A 209 -5.65 13.28 -6.62
CA ARG A 209 -5.12 13.83 -5.37
C ARG A 209 -4.74 12.69 -4.45
N ALA A 210 -3.79 12.90 -3.54
CA ALA A 210 -3.33 11.85 -2.64
C ALA A 210 -3.15 12.33 -1.19
N ILE A 211 -3.48 11.47 -0.24
CA ILE A 211 -3.09 11.61 1.16
C ILE A 211 -2.33 10.36 1.56
N GLY A 212 -1.11 10.54 2.09
CA GLY A 212 -0.31 9.51 2.70
C GLY A 212 -0.09 9.75 4.19
N ILE A 213 0.08 8.67 4.95
CA ILE A 213 0.50 8.73 6.36
C ILE A 213 1.66 7.76 6.53
N GLU A 214 2.75 8.24 7.11
CA GLU A 214 3.93 7.42 7.44
C GLU A 214 4.32 7.64 8.89
N LEU A 215 4.63 6.56 9.60
CA LEU A 215 4.99 6.62 11.02
C LEU A 215 6.48 6.83 11.23
N ASP A 216 7.31 6.28 10.34
CA ASP A 216 8.76 6.33 10.44
C ASP A 216 9.29 7.61 9.79
N PRO A 217 10.03 8.48 10.54
CA PRO A 217 10.53 9.74 9.99
C PRO A 217 11.52 9.55 8.85
N VAL A 218 12.32 8.47 8.85
CA VAL A 218 13.26 8.19 7.76
C VAL A 218 12.53 7.84 6.47
N PHE A 219 11.47 7.02 6.56
CA PHE A 219 10.65 6.70 5.40
C PHE A 219 9.82 7.90 4.95
N PHE A 220 9.34 8.73 5.87
CA PHE A 220 8.67 9.99 5.55
C PHE A 220 9.57 10.90 4.72
N ASP A 221 10.79 11.19 5.19
CA ASP A 221 11.73 12.07 4.47
C ASP A 221 12.09 11.53 3.09
N ARG A 222 12.40 10.23 3.00
CA ARG A 222 12.71 9.57 1.72
C ARG A 222 11.53 9.56 0.76
N SER A 223 10.32 9.46 1.27
CA SER A 223 9.11 9.52 0.45
C SER A 223 8.84 10.93 -0.07
N CYS A 224 9.10 11.97 0.75
CA CYS A 224 9.06 13.34 0.28
C CYS A 224 10.09 13.60 -0.85
N GLU A 225 11.35 13.18 -0.65
CA GLU A 225 12.39 13.27 -1.69
C GLU A 225 11.94 12.61 -3.01
N ARG A 226 11.38 11.41 -2.91
CA ARG A 226 10.89 10.63 -4.07
C ARG A 226 9.72 11.32 -4.78
N LEU A 227 8.77 11.88 -4.03
CA LEU A 227 7.64 12.62 -4.57
C LEU A 227 8.09 13.91 -5.28
N TYR A 228 9.00 14.67 -4.68
CA TYR A 228 9.58 15.87 -5.31
C TYR A 228 10.32 15.54 -6.61
N ALA A 229 11.13 14.48 -6.60
CA ALA A 229 11.86 14.03 -7.81
C ALA A 229 10.89 13.63 -8.93
N ALA A 230 9.84 12.87 -8.62
CA ALA A 230 8.84 12.48 -9.59
C ALA A 230 8.01 13.66 -10.11
N GLN A 231 7.71 14.64 -9.26
CA GLN A 231 7.03 15.87 -9.69
C GLN A 231 7.91 16.68 -10.67
N ALA A 232 9.22 16.75 -10.42
CA ALA A 232 10.16 17.47 -11.27
C ALA A 232 10.28 16.86 -12.69
N ASP A 233 10.11 15.53 -12.83
CA ASP A 233 10.09 14.86 -14.15
C ASP A 233 8.67 14.74 -14.74
N GLY A 234 7.69 15.39 -14.10
CA GLY A 234 6.28 15.33 -14.49
C GLY A 234 5.69 13.93 -14.39
N PHE A 235 6.21 13.07 -13.50
CA PHE A 235 5.82 11.66 -13.31
C PHE A 235 6.03 10.77 -14.56
N ALA A 236 6.94 11.16 -15.46
CA ALA A 236 7.19 10.44 -16.70
C ALA A 236 7.68 9.01 -16.44
N GLN A 237 8.57 8.84 -15.44
CA GLN A 237 9.06 7.51 -15.06
C GLN A 237 7.91 6.59 -14.61
N VAL A 238 6.99 7.09 -13.77
CA VAL A 238 5.87 6.31 -13.25
C VAL A 238 4.93 5.86 -14.38
N ARG A 239 4.60 6.77 -15.30
CA ARG A 239 3.79 6.41 -16.48
C ARG A 239 4.48 5.42 -17.38
N GLY A 240 5.78 5.60 -17.62
CA GLY A 240 6.58 4.66 -18.43
C GLY A 240 6.73 3.27 -17.79
N GLU A 241 6.72 3.14 -16.47
CA GLU A 241 6.65 1.84 -15.77
C GLU A 241 5.31 1.15 -16.04
N TRP A 242 4.21 1.88 -15.93
CA TRP A 242 2.86 1.38 -16.20
C TRP A 242 2.67 0.87 -17.65
N GLU A 243 3.21 1.60 -18.64
CA GLU A 243 3.09 1.24 -20.05
C GLU A 243 3.89 -0.02 -20.45
N ARG A 244 4.87 -0.42 -19.64
CA ARG A 244 5.70 -1.62 -19.89
C ARG A 244 5.17 -2.90 -19.25
N ASP A 245 4.34 -2.81 -18.22
CA ASP A 245 3.76 -3.92 -17.47
C ASP A 245 2.33 -4.26 -17.96
#